data_f58ea538d453270afa9844c0ea5df4c2
#
_entry.id   f58ea538d453270afa9844c0ea5df4c2
#
_cell.length_a   1.000
_cell.length_b   1.000
_cell.length_c   1.000
_cell.angle_alpha   90.00
_cell.angle_beta   90.00
_cell.angle_gamma   90.00
#
_symmetry.space_group_name_H-M   'P 1'
#
loop_
_entity.id
_entity.type
_entity.pdbx_description
1 polymer ?
#
loop_
_entity_poly.entity_id
_entity_poly.type
_entity_poly.pdbx_seq_one_letter_code
_entity_poly.pdbx_strand_id
1 'polypeptide(L)'
;MRYADPNTEGSKIQFKKQYDNFIGGKWIAPIKGEYFDNISPVNGEAFTRIPRSSAEDIELALDAAHAAKAQWNSTSPTTRSNLLLKIADRLEEHLETLAVAETWDNGKPIRETLAADIPLASPGRHDR
;
A
#
# COMPACT_ATOMS: atom_id res chain seq x y z
N MET A 1 -15.82 -14.45 -12.05
CA MET A 1 -16.26 -13.13 -11.55
C MET A 1 -15.39 -12.07 -12.22
N ARG A 2 -16.00 -11.04 -12.79
CA ARG A 2 -15.27 -9.93 -13.43
C ARG A 2 -15.43 -8.68 -12.58
N TYR A 3 -14.33 -8.05 -12.23
CA TYR A 3 -14.33 -6.76 -11.55
C TYR A 3 -14.41 -5.63 -12.57
N ALA A 4 -15.08 -4.54 -12.21
CA ALA A 4 -15.05 -3.31 -12.99
C ALA A 4 -13.65 -2.69 -12.96
N ASP A 5 -13.26 -2.05 -14.05
CA ASP A 5 -11.97 -1.38 -14.14
C ASP A 5 -11.87 -0.25 -13.11
N PRO A 6 -10.69 0.02 -12.55
CA PRO A 6 -10.50 1.13 -11.61
C PRO A 6 -11.02 2.46 -12.18
N ASN A 7 -11.50 3.31 -11.28
CA ASN A 7 -12.05 4.63 -11.62
C ASN A 7 -13.30 4.63 -12.50
N THR A 8 -13.96 3.47 -12.66
CA THR A 8 -15.25 3.36 -13.33
C THR A 8 -16.37 3.07 -12.33
N GLU A 9 -17.62 3.17 -12.77
CA GLU A 9 -18.77 2.86 -11.93
C GLU A 9 -18.73 1.39 -11.45
N GLY A 10 -18.94 1.17 -10.15
CA GLY A 10 -18.90 -0.14 -9.51
C GLY A 10 -17.49 -0.70 -9.26
N SER A 11 -16.44 0.08 -9.53
CA SER A 11 -15.06 -0.35 -9.25
C SER A 11 -14.79 -0.49 -7.75
N LYS A 12 -13.91 -1.43 -7.41
CA LYS A 12 -13.46 -1.64 -6.02
C LYS A 12 -12.39 -0.64 -5.57
N ILE A 13 -11.77 0.07 -6.51
CA ILE A 13 -10.74 1.05 -6.23
C ILE A 13 -10.84 2.28 -7.13
N GLN A 14 -10.61 3.44 -6.52
CA GLN A 14 -10.48 4.73 -7.19
C GLN A 14 -9.04 5.18 -7.02
N PHE A 15 -8.20 5.05 -8.04
CA PHE A 15 -6.84 5.58 -8.00
C PHE A 15 -6.85 7.09 -8.10
N LYS A 16 -6.06 7.75 -7.25
CA LYS A 16 -5.76 9.17 -7.41
C LYS A 16 -4.89 9.39 -8.65
N LYS A 17 -4.97 10.57 -9.23
CA LYS A 17 -4.10 10.94 -10.36
C LYS A 17 -2.62 10.91 -9.98
N GLN A 18 -2.30 11.19 -8.71
CA GLN A 18 -0.96 11.26 -8.19
C GLN A 18 -0.95 10.94 -6.71
N TYR A 19 0.11 10.26 -6.27
CA TYR A 19 0.40 9.97 -4.87
C TYR A 19 1.69 10.66 -4.45
N ASP A 20 1.79 10.97 -3.16
CA ASP A 20 2.99 11.50 -2.51
C ASP A 20 3.61 10.44 -1.58
N ASN A 21 4.77 10.72 -1.01
CA ASN A 21 5.37 9.91 0.04
C ASN A 21 4.61 10.07 1.35
N PHE A 22 4.45 9.00 2.12
CA PHE A 22 3.88 9.06 3.46
C PHE A 22 5.01 8.92 4.48
N ILE A 23 5.39 10.05 5.12
CA ILE A 23 6.53 10.12 6.03
C ILE A 23 6.12 10.89 7.29
N GLY A 24 6.44 10.35 8.45
CA GLY A 24 6.15 11.02 9.73
C GLY A 24 4.66 11.30 9.96
N GLY A 25 3.77 10.45 9.44
CA GLY A 25 2.33 10.59 9.56
C GLY A 25 1.70 11.60 8.59
N LYS A 26 2.44 12.06 7.57
CA LYS A 26 1.98 13.07 6.61
C LYS A 26 2.29 12.66 5.18
N TRP A 27 1.45 13.09 4.24
CA TRP A 27 1.72 13.01 2.82
C TRP A 27 2.64 14.17 2.43
N ILE A 28 3.80 13.85 1.85
CA ILE A 28 4.85 14.81 1.51
C ILE A 28 5.28 14.59 0.06
N ALA A 29 5.25 15.66 -0.75
CA ALA A 29 5.79 15.63 -2.10
C ALA A 29 7.28 15.28 -2.09
N PRO A 30 7.80 14.59 -3.11
CA PRO A 30 9.24 14.36 -3.22
C PRO A 30 9.99 15.70 -3.29
N ILE A 31 11.13 15.79 -2.61
CA ILE A 31 11.90 17.06 -2.46
C ILE A 31 12.18 17.71 -3.81
N LYS A 32 12.54 16.91 -4.82
CA LYS A 32 12.81 17.42 -6.17
C LYS A 32 11.55 17.66 -7.01
N GLY A 33 10.35 17.36 -6.47
CA GLY A 33 9.09 17.53 -7.17
C GLY A 33 8.94 16.63 -8.40
N GLU A 34 9.71 15.55 -8.50
CA GLU A 34 9.69 14.63 -9.63
C GLU A 34 8.73 13.47 -9.38
N TYR A 35 8.00 13.10 -10.45
CA TYR A 35 7.07 11.96 -10.47
C TYR A 35 7.27 11.18 -11.74
N PHE A 36 6.81 9.93 -11.76
CA PHE A 36 6.74 9.12 -12.97
C PHE A 36 5.41 8.41 -13.10
N ASP A 37 5.04 8.10 -14.33
CA ASP A 37 3.81 7.39 -14.60
C ASP A 37 3.94 5.91 -14.23
N ASN A 38 2.97 5.39 -13.50
CA ASN A 38 2.84 3.97 -13.26
C ASN A 38 1.97 3.36 -14.36
N ILE A 39 2.58 2.54 -15.20
CA ILE A 39 1.94 1.91 -16.35
C ILE A 39 1.41 0.54 -15.94
N SER A 40 0.12 0.30 -16.13
CA SER A 40 -0.47 -1.00 -15.85
C SER A 40 -0.13 -2.01 -16.96
N PRO A 41 0.36 -3.21 -16.61
CA PRO A 41 0.51 -4.28 -17.59
C PRO A 41 -0.84 -4.83 -18.10
N VAL A 42 -1.95 -4.51 -17.44
CA VAL A 42 -3.28 -4.96 -17.84
C VAL A 42 -3.71 -4.35 -19.19
N ASN A 43 -3.42 -3.06 -19.39
CA ASN A 43 -3.84 -2.34 -20.59
C ASN A 43 -2.73 -1.50 -21.25
N GLY A 44 -1.53 -1.43 -20.64
CA GLY A 44 -0.42 -0.65 -21.14
C GLY A 44 -0.56 0.87 -20.96
N GLU A 45 -1.52 1.33 -20.15
CA GLU A 45 -1.79 2.74 -19.91
C GLU A 45 -1.35 3.19 -18.52
N ALA A 46 -1.00 4.46 -18.38
CA ALA A 46 -0.74 5.08 -17.10
C ALA A 46 -2.05 5.21 -16.30
N PHE A 47 -2.09 4.68 -15.09
CA PHE A 47 -3.27 4.75 -14.22
C PHE A 47 -3.07 5.65 -13.00
N THR A 48 -1.84 6.01 -12.67
CA THR A 48 -1.49 6.97 -11.62
C THR A 48 -0.05 7.44 -11.81
N ARG A 49 0.33 8.48 -11.05
CA ARG A 49 1.71 8.94 -10.93
C ARG A 49 2.21 8.71 -9.51
N ILE A 50 3.46 8.30 -9.39
CA ILE A 50 4.11 8.06 -8.10
C ILE A 50 5.40 8.89 -7.98
N PRO A 51 5.84 9.20 -6.73
CA PRO A 51 7.00 10.05 -6.55
C PRO A 51 8.28 9.37 -7.02
N ARG A 52 9.12 10.10 -7.75
CA ARG A 52 10.50 9.73 -8.00
C ARG A 52 11.35 10.31 -6.88
N SER A 53 11.48 9.56 -5.80
CA SER A 53 12.18 10.00 -4.61
C SER A 53 13.70 9.96 -4.79
N SER A 54 14.39 10.86 -4.10
CA SER A 54 15.84 10.98 -4.07
C SER A 54 16.42 10.49 -2.74
N ALA A 55 17.74 10.54 -2.59
CA ALA A 55 18.40 10.22 -1.33
C ALA A 55 17.90 11.09 -0.17
N GLU A 56 17.62 12.36 -0.43
CA GLU A 56 17.12 13.28 0.59
C GLU A 56 15.73 12.85 1.11
N ASP A 57 14.85 12.31 0.25
CA ASP A 57 13.55 11.78 0.67
C ASP A 57 13.72 10.54 1.57
N ILE A 58 14.71 9.69 1.25
CA ILE A 58 15.03 8.51 2.07
C ILE A 58 15.57 8.94 3.44
N GLU A 59 16.45 9.94 3.49
CA GLU A 59 16.95 10.49 4.77
C GLU A 59 15.81 11.01 5.65
N LEU A 60 14.84 11.75 5.08
CA LEU A 60 13.65 12.18 5.81
C LEU A 60 12.85 11.00 6.38
N ALA A 61 12.69 9.94 5.62
CA ALA A 61 11.98 8.75 6.07
C ALA A 61 12.74 8.03 7.20
N LEU A 62 14.06 7.92 7.09
CA LEU A 62 14.93 7.34 8.11
C LEU A 62 14.91 8.17 9.41
N ASP A 63 14.99 9.48 9.29
CA ASP A 63 14.92 10.38 10.44
C ASP A 63 13.58 10.25 11.18
N ALA A 64 12.47 10.18 10.45
CA ALA A 64 11.15 9.97 11.03
C ALA A 64 11.06 8.60 11.77
N ALA A 65 11.61 7.55 11.16
CA ALA A 65 11.65 6.22 11.76
C ALA A 65 12.52 6.20 13.02
N HIS A 66 13.71 6.83 13.00
CA HIS A 66 14.59 6.94 14.16
C HIS A 66 13.96 7.77 15.30
N ALA A 67 13.26 8.85 14.96
CA ALA A 67 12.54 9.65 15.96
C ALA A 67 11.45 8.84 16.68
N ALA A 68 10.77 7.94 15.98
CA ALA A 68 9.74 7.08 16.56
C ALA A 68 10.29 5.91 17.39
N LYS A 69 11.57 5.55 17.21
CA LYS A 69 12.19 4.34 17.79
C LYS A 69 12.09 4.27 19.30
N ALA A 70 12.38 5.37 20.02
CA ALA A 70 12.39 5.37 21.48
C ALA A 70 10.99 5.08 22.04
N GLN A 71 9.97 5.75 21.51
CA GLN A 71 8.57 5.52 21.91
C GLN A 71 8.12 4.09 21.56
N TRP A 72 8.43 3.62 20.36
CA TRP A 72 8.09 2.26 19.93
C TRP A 72 8.73 1.20 20.83
N ASN A 73 10.01 1.37 21.15
CA ASN A 73 10.75 0.42 22.01
C ASN A 73 10.24 0.40 23.45
N SER A 74 9.62 1.49 23.92
CA SER A 74 9.04 1.56 25.28
C SER A 74 7.68 0.84 25.37
N THR A 75 7.05 0.47 24.25
CA THR A 75 5.80 -0.27 24.25
C THR A 75 6.03 -1.74 24.61
N SER A 76 5.01 -2.36 25.25
CA SER A 76 5.07 -3.79 25.58
C SER A 76 5.00 -4.66 24.31
N PRO A 77 5.54 -5.91 24.35
CA PRO A 77 5.35 -6.85 23.25
C PRO A 77 3.87 -7.09 22.91
N THR A 78 3.00 -7.14 23.90
CA THR A 78 1.55 -7.28 23.72
C THR A 78 0.97 -6.10 22.93
N THR A 79 1.36 -4.86 23.26
CA THR A 79 0.92 -3.66 22.55
C THR A 79 1.33 -3.71 21.08
N ARG A 80 2.58 -4.10 20.80
CA ARG A 80 3.08 -4.24 19.42
C ARG A 80 2.36 -5.33 18.65
N SER A 81 2.15 -6.49 19.30
CA SER A 81 1.39 -7.60 18.71
C SER A 81 -0.04 -7.18 18.35
N ASN A 82 -0.73 -6.51 19.27
CA ASN A 82 -2.10 -6.04 19.05
C ASN A 82 -2.18 -5.04 17.90
N LEU A 83 -1.16 -4.19 17.72
CA LEU A 83 -1.12 -3.26 16.59
C LEU A 83 -0.97 -4.00 15.26
N LEU A 84 -0.09 -5.01 15.20
CA LEU A 84 0.07 -5.84 14.00
C LEU A 84 -1.21 -6.61 13.65
N LEU A 85 -1.92 -7.13 14.66
CA LEU A 85 -3.22 -7.78 14.43
C LEU A 85 -4.27 -6.81 13.88
N LYS A 86 -4.31 -5.57 14.38
CA LYS A 86 -5.18 -4.53 13.80
C LYS A 86 -4.84 -4.20 12.34
N ILE A 87 -3.56 -4.20 11.98
CA ILE A 87 -3.14 -4.03 10.58
C ILE A 87 -3.66 -5.20 9.74
N ALA A 88 -3.50 -6.44 10.23
CA ALA A 88 -4.03 -7.62 9.54
C ALA A 88 -5.55 -7.55 9.34
N ASP A 89 -6.31 -7.17 10.39
CA ASP A 89 -7.75 -6.98 10.30
C ASP A 89 -8.12 -5.94 9.22
N ARG A 90 -7.38 -4.82 9.14
CA ARG A 90 -7.62 -3.79 8.10
C ARG A 90 -7.31 -4.30 6.69
N LEU A 91 -6.28 -5.11 6.52
CA LEU A 91 -5.98 -5.74 5.22
C LEU A 91 -7.12 -6.66 4.80
N GLU A 92 -7.67 -7.47 5.70
CA GLU A 92 -8.80 -8.35 5.42
C GLU A 92 -10.08 -7.58 5.08
N GLU A 93 -10.39 -6.48 5.80
CA GLU A 93 -11.52 -5.61 5.49
C GLU A 93 -11.46 -5.03 4.08
N HIS A 94 -10.26 -4.80 3.56
CA HIS A 94 -10.03 -4.21 2.23
C HIS A 94 -9.48 -5.20 1.21
N LEU A 95 -9.65 -6.51 1.44
CA LEU A 95 -9.08 -7.58 0.62
C LEU A 95 -9.36 -7.40 -0.89
N GLU A 96 -10.61 -7.18 -1.27
CA GLU A 96 -10.96 -7.03 -2.70
C GLU A 96 -10.33 -5.78 -3.31
N THR A 97 -10.33 -4.66 -2.60
CA THR A 97 -9.72 -3.40 -3.04
C THR A 97 -8.22 -3.58 -3.27
N LEU A 98 -7.54 -4.22 -2.32
CA LEU A 98 -6.10 -4.47 -2.39
C LEU A 98 -5.77 -5.47 -3.52
N ALA A 99 -6.56 -6.52 -3.69
CA ALA A 99 -6.36 -7.50 -4.75
C ALA A 99 -6.52 -6.89 -6.15
N VAL A 100 -7.52 -6.03 -6.34
CA VAL A 100 -7.71 -5.30 -7.61
C VAL A 100 -6.54 -4.33 -7.84
N ALA A 101 -6.10 -3.59 -6.82
CA ALA A 101 -4.96 -2.70 -6.91
C ALA A 101 -3.68 -3.44 -7.31
N GLU A 102 -3.39 -4.56 -6.66
CA GLU A 102 -2.23 -5.41 -6.95
C GLU A 102 -2.26 -5.96 -8.38
N THR A 103 -3.41 -6.43 -8.83
CA THR A 103 -3.59 -6.91 -10.22
C THR A 103 -3.30 -5.80 -11.23
N TRP A 104 -3.78 -4.60 -11.02
CA TRP A 104 -3.54 -3.48 -11.92
C TRP A 104 -2.10 -3.00 -11.90
N ASP A 105 -1.43 -3.09 -10.77
CA ASP A 105 -0.03 -2.69 -10.64
C ASP A 105 0.94 -3.67 -11.30
N ASN A 106 0.78 -4.97 -11.08
CA ASN A 106 1.75 -5.98 -11.53
C ASN A 106 1.26 -6.94 -12.62
N GLY A 107 -0.02 -6.92 -12.96
CA GLY A 107 -0.61 -7.76 -14.00
C GLY A 107 -0.94 -9.19 -13.56
N LYS A 108 -0.79 -9.56 -12.29
CA LYS A 108 -1.21 -10.88 -11.81
C LYS A 108 -2.73 -11.09 -11.97
N PRO A 109 -3.17 -12.31 -12.30
CA PRO A 109 -4.60 -12.62 -12.33
C PRO A 109 -5.28 -12.36 -10.98
N ILE A 110 -6.46 -11.78 -10.99
CA ILE A 110 -7.21 -11.45 -9.77
C ILE A 110 -7.46 -12.66 -8.87
N ARG A 111 -7.58 -13.86 -9.43
CA ARG A 111 -7.71 -15.08 -8.64
C ARG A 111 -6.51 -15.35 -7.74
N GLU A 112 -5.30 -14.99 -8.19
CA GLU A 112 -4.07 -15.18 -7.42
C GLU A 112 -3.92 -14.10 -6.35
N THR A 113 -4.15 -12.83 -6.71
CA THR A 113 -4.06 -11.72 -5.76
C THR A 113 -5.10 -11.83 -4.66
N LEU A 114 -6.32 -12.27 -4.99
CA LEU A 114 -7.43 -12.42 -4.05
C LEU A 114 -7.29 -13.67 -3.15
N ALA A 115 -6.80 -14.78 -3.69
CA ALA A 115 -6.75 -16.07 -2.98
C ALA A 115 -5.41 -16.36 -2.30
N ALA A 116 -4.32 -15.76 -2.76
CA ALA A 116 -2.98 -16.05 -2.27
C ALA A 116 -2.23 -14.80 -1.80
N ASP A 117 -1.95 -13.83 -2.68
CA ASP A 117 -1.01 -12.75 -2.38
C ASP A 117 -1.45 -11.89 -1.20
N ILE A 118 -2.67 -11.37 -1.22
CA ILE A 118 -3.16 -10.51 -0.14
C ILE A 118 -3.45 -11.31 1.15
N PRO A 119 -4.08 -12.50 1.11
CA PRO A 119 -4.23 -13.32 2.31
C PRO A 119 -2.91 -13.72 2.97
N LEU A 120 -1.85 -14.01 2.20
CA LEU A 120 -0.53 -14.34 2.75
C LEU A 120 0.17 -13.12 3.40
N ALA A 121 -0.14 -11.91 2.96
CA ALA A 121 0.35 -10.68 3.59
C ALA A 121 -0.29 -10.44 4.97
N SER A 122 -1.35 -11.18 5.32
CA SER A 122 -2.06 -11.12 6.61
C SER A 122 -1.97 -12.47 7.36
N PRO A 123 -0.75 -12.95 7.75
CA PRO A 123 -0.57 -14.27 8.34
C PRO A 123 -1.05 -14.31 9.80
N GLY A 124 -2.33 -14.41 10.03
CA GLY A 124 -2.82 -14.44 11.40
C GLY A 124 -4.13 -15.19 11.63
N ARG A 125 -4.83 -15.56 10.59
CA ARG A 125 -6.18 -16.16 10.71
C ARG A 125 -6.38 -17.54 10.13
N HIS A 126 -5.41 -18.10 9.42
CA HIS A 126 -5.60 -19.42 8.80
C HIS A 126 -5.46 -20.61 9.77
N ASP A 127 -5.09 -20.36 11.04
CA ASP A 127 -4.88 -21.41 12.06
C ASP A 127 -5.82 -21.29 13.28
N ARG A 128 -7.05 -20.81 13.11
CA ARG A 128 -8.05 -20.85 14.19
C ARG A 128 -9.33 -21.56 13.74
#